data_f7b3d91b6536d8e67d66cda358dac30f
#
_entry.id   f7b3d91b6536d8e67d66cda358dac30f
#
_cell.length_a   1.000
_cell.length_b   1.000
_cell.length_c   1.000
_cell.angle_alpha   90.00
_cell.angle_beta   90.00
_cell.angle_gamma   90.00
#
_symmetry.space_group_name_H-M   'P 1'
#
loop_
_entity.id
_entity.type
_entity.pdbx_description
1 polymer ?
#
loop_
_entity_poly.entity_id
_entity_poly.type
_entity_poly.pdbx_seq_one_letter_code
_entity_poly.pdbx_strand_id
1 'polypeptide(L)'
;MKCKITNEQIKPFMSFGKMPAANGFLKEKDFKNETFYNMEVGFSEKISLFQLNKFSNPKIIHSTNYPFYTASSEHMKTHFKKYAIWIQKEYLKSNSKLIEVGSNDGTFLKNFTTTNIDYLGFEPSKTIADQASKNNVKTVNAFFNDANIQNLKKFHNKTDVICAANVIAHIPDLKNLIHTIEKLLSQKGVFIFEEPYLGSMFSKTSYDQIYDEHIFMFSVTSVKKIFQLFDFELIDVHWQKTHGGSMRYVVGRRNKHKVNDTVHKWIINENKNKLDDMESCLEFKKNCETSKAKVINSLKKMKNDGKNICGYAATAKSTTVLNYCNLNTDTIDFICDSTKEKIGKFSPGSHIPIVPVSHFHKNLPDVAYLFAWNHKDEIFSKEKEFLNKGGSWFSHVSL
;
A
#
# COMPACT_ATOMS: atom_id res chain seq x y z
N MET A 1 -13.77 -19.02 1.49
CA MET A 1 -14.03 -17.63 1.04
C MET A 1 -14.35 -17.59 -0.45
N LYS A 2 -14.83 -16.47 -0.98
CA LYS A 2 -15.06 -16.31 -2.43
C LYS A 2 -14.03 -15.35 -3.04
N CYS A 3 -13.60 -15.64 -4.25
CA CYS A 3 -12.84 -14.69 -5.05
C CYS A 3 -13.72 -13.45 -5.32
N LYS A 4 -13.19 -12.26 -5.02
CA LYS A 4 -13.95 -11.00 -5.12
C LYS A 4 -14.22 -10.58 -6.57
N ILE A 5 -13.54 -11.20 -7.53
CA ILE A 5 -13.69 -10.89 -8.95
C ILE A 5 -14.47 -11.98 -9.68
N THR A 6 -14.08 -13.26 -9.55
CA THR A 6 -14.72 -14.36 -10.29
C THR A 6 -15.88 -15.02 -9.54
N ASN A 7 -16.04 -14.71 -8.24
CA ASN A 7 -16.99 -15.34 -7.33
C ASN A 7 -16.78 -16.87 -7.10
N GLU A 8 -15.69 -17.44 -7.61
CA GLU A 8 -15.35 -18.84 -7.35
C GLU A 8 -15.04 -19.07 -5.87
N GLN A 9 -15.26 -20.30 -5.39
CA GLN A 9 -14.87 -20.69 -4.05
C GLN A 9 -13.37 -20.92 -3.99
N ILE A 10 -12.69 -20.23 -3.06
CA ILE A 10 -11.27 -20.41 -2.80
C ILE A 10 -11.05 -20.75 -1.32
N LYS A 11 -10.01 -21.52 -1.03
CA LYS A 11 -9.66 -21.87 0.36
C LYS A 11 -8.63 -20.87 0.90
N PRO A 12 -8.77 -20.39 2.14
CA PRO A 12 -7.67 -19.71 2.80
C PRO A 12 -6.47 -20.65 2.93
N PHE A 13 -5.28 -20.15 2.62
CA PHE A 13 -4.05 -20.93 2.77
C PHE A 13 -3.22 -20.50 3.98
N MET A 14 -3.46 -19.28 4.49
CA MET A 14 -2.75 -18.74 5.65
C MET A 14 -3.69 -17.87 6.50
N SER A 15 -3.50 -17.93 7.83
CA SER A 15 -4.18 -17.08 8.80
C SER A 15 -3.17 -16.28 9.62
N PHE A 16 -3.48 -15.01 9.84
CA PHE A 16 -2.75 -14.14 10.76
C PHE A 16 -3.37 -14.11 12.15
N GLY A 17 -4.50 -14.82 12.35
CA GLY A 17 -5.26 -14.82 13.58
C GLY A 17 -6.17 -13.59 13.72
N LYS A 18 -6.44 -13.21 14.97
CA LYS A 18 -7.23 -12.00 15.29
C LYS A 18 -6.37 -10.76 15.10
N MET A 19 -6.80 -9.87 14.21
CA MET A 19 -6.13 -8.61 13.90
C MET A 19 -7.06 -7.42 14.16
N PRO A 20 -6.56 -6.33 14.72
CA PRO A 20 -7.27 -5.05 14.76
C PRO A 20 -7.20 -4.33 13.41
N ALA A 21 -7.90 -3.21 13.26
CA ALA A 21 -7.70 -2.31 12.12
C ALA A 21 -6.28 -1.74 12.13
N ALA A 22 -5.55 -1.85 11.02
CA ALA A 22 -4.11 -1.57 10.97
C ALA A 22 -3.76 -0.09 11.30
N ASN A 23 -4.61 0.85 10.89
CA ASN A 23 -4.47 2.27 11.21
C ASN A 23 -5.35 2.73 12.39
N GLY A 24 -5.90 1.80 13.17
CA GLY A 24 -6.77 2.03 14.32
C GLY A 24 -6.05 2.50 15.58
N PHE A 25 -5.08 3.42 15.46
CA PHE A 25 -4.36 3.99 16.61
C PHE A 25 -5.31 4.62 17.61
N LEU A 26 -5.30 4.16 18.87
CA LEU A 26 -6.34 4.42 19.85
C LEU A 26 -5.77 5.03 21.14
N LYS A 27 -6.65 5.65 21.93
CA LYS A 27 -6.33 6.11 23.30
C LYS A 27 -6.63 5.00 24.28
N GLU A 28 -6.01 5.01 25.45
CA GLU A 28 -6.17 3.98 26.50
C GLU A 28 -7.65 3.74 26.87
N LYS A 29 -8.45 4.81 26.96
CA LYS A 29 -9.89 4.72 27.26
C LYS A 29 -10.68 3.88 26.22
N ASP A 30 -10.15 3.72 25.02
CA ASP A 30 -10.80 3.05 23.88
C ASP A 30 -10.42 1.56 23.78
N PHE A 31 -9.47 1.05 24.57
CA PHE A 31 -8.99 -0.34 24.52
C PHE A 31 -10.12 -1.38 24.65
N LYS A 32 -11.09 -1.14 25.55
CA LYS A 32 -12.22 -2.06 25.77
C LYS A 32 -13.17 -2.15 24.56
N ASN A 33 -13.14 -1.15 23.68
CA ASN A 33 -14.00 -1.06 22.49
C ASN A 33 -13.26 -1.43 21.20
N GLU A 34 -11.99 -1.84 21.29
CA GLU A 34 -11.23 -2.24 20.13
C GLU A 34 -11.80 -3.49 19.49
N THR A 35 -11.98 -3.44 18.18
CA THR A 35 -12.57 -4.55 17.43
C THR A 35 -11.50 -5.34 16.70
N PHE A 36 -11.70 -6.66 16.69
CA PHE A 36 -10.81 -7.62 16.03
C PHE A 36 -11.57 -8.47 15.03
N TYR A 37 -10.88 -8.91 13.99
CA TYR A 37 -11.41 -9.82 13.00
C TYR A 37 -10.35 -10.89 12.65
N ASN A 38 -10.80 -12.08 12.26
CA ASN A 38 -9.88 -13.11 11.77
C ASN A 38 -9.39 -12.71 10.37
N MET A 39 -8.09 -12.43 10.26
CA MET A 39 -7.46 -12.07 8.99
C MET A 39 -6.85 -13.32 8.36
N GLU A 40 -7.37 -13.67 7.20
CA GLU A 40 -6.91 -14.81 6.40
C GLU A 40 -6.69 -14.36 4.96
N VAL A 41 -5.80 -15.03 4.29
CA VAL A 41 -5.50 -14.81 2.87
C VAL A 41 -5.79 -16.06 2.08
N GLY A 42 -6.28 -15.87 0.87
CA GLY A 42 -6.55 -16.94 -0.09
C GLY A 42 -6.04 -16.56 -1.47
N PHE A 43 -5.90 -17.56 -2.32
CA PHE A 43 -5.39 -17.40 -3.67
C PHE A 43 -6.39 -17.98 -4.67
N SER A 44 -6.72 -17.20 -5.71
CA SER A 44 -7.51 -17.65 -6.85
C SER A 44 -6.57 -18.10 -7.95
N GLU A 45 -6.44 -19.41 -8.18
CA GLU A 45 -5.59 -19.97 -9.24
C GLU A 45 -6.09 -19.56 -10.64
N LYS A 46 -7.40 -19.40 -10.80
CA LYS A 46 -8.01 -19.00 -12.07
C LYS A 46 -7.47 -17.67 -12.60
N ILE A 47 -7.30 -16.69 -11.72
CA ILE A 47 -6.81 -15.35 -12.07
C ILE A 47 -5.51 -14.98 -11.34
N SER A 48 -4.83 -15.95 -10.70
CA SER A 48 -3.57 -15.78 -9.97
C SER A 48 -3.61 -14.62 -8.97
N LEU A 49 -4.74 -14.47 -8.26
CA LEU A 49 -4.99 -13.34 -7.38
C LEU A 49 -4.90 -13.72 -5.90
N PHE A 50 -3.96 -13.10 -5.21
CA PHE A 50 -3.86 -13.11 -3.76
C PHE A 50 -4.80 -12.08 -3.16
N GLN A 51 -5.65 -12.48 -2.19
CA GLN A 51 -6.64 -11.59 -1.59
C GLN A 51 -6.94 -11.91 -0.12
N LEU A 52 -7.38 -10.88 0.61
CA LEU A 52 -7.92 -11.03 1.97
C LEU A 52 -9.34 -11.62 1.96
N ASN A 53 -9.68 -12.38 3.03
CA ASN A 53 -11.06 -12.83 3.27
C ASN A 53 -11.93 -11.68 3.79
N LYS A 54 -11.42 -10.91 4.77
CA LYS A 54 -12.07 -9.78 5.41
C LYS A 54 -11.20 -8.54 5.32
N PHE A 55 -11.82 -7.39 5.31
CA PHE A 55 -11.18 -6.09 5.24
C PHE A 55 -12.04 -5.05 5.97
N SER A 56 -11.44 -3.99 6.41
CA SER A 56 -12.13 -2.88 7.03
C SER A 56 -12.97 -2.10 6.02
N ASN A 57 -14.11 -1.54 6.48
CA ASN A 57 -14.97 -0.76 5.59
C ASN A 57 -14.25 0.51 5.11
N PRO A 58 -14.02 0.70 3.79
CA PRO A 58 -13.33 1.87 3.27
C PRO A 58 -13.95 3.20 3.69
N LYS A 59 -15.28 3.26 3.89
CA LYS A 59 -15.97 4.47 4.36
C LYS A 59 -15.57 4.86 5.78
N ILE A 60 -15.20 3.88 6.60
CA ILE A 60 -14.72 4.13 7.98
C ILE A 60 -13.25 4.55 7.94
N ILE A 61 -12.43 3.84 7.16
CA ILE A 61 -10.99 4.10 7.04
C ILE A 61 -10.75 5.52 6.49
N HIS A 62 -11.40 5.87 5.39
CA HIS A 62 -11.28 7.16 4.71
C HIS A 62 -12.28 8.21 5.24
N SER A 63 -12.66 8.10 6.52
CA SER A 63 -13.42 9.14 7.20
C SER A 63 -12.58 10.41 7.42
N THR A 64 -13.13 11.39 8.11
CA THR A 64 -12.53 12.73 8.29
C THR A 64 -11.11 12.77 8.85
N ASN A 65 -10.61 11.70 9.44
CA ASN A 65 -9.32 11.67 10.16
C ASN A 65 -8.31 10.66 9.59
N TYR A 66 -8.28 10.46 8.28
CA TYR A 66 -7.28 9.59 7.66
C TYR A 66 -5.86 10.14 7.89
N PRO A 67 -4.93 9.38 8.50
CA PRO A 67 -3.69 9.94 9.06
C PRO A 67 -2.53 10.05 8.06
N PHE A 68 -2.74 9.70 6.77
CA PHE A 68 -1.67 9.65 5.79
C PHE A 68 -1.70 10.83 4.83
N TYR A 69 -0.60 11.58 4.77
CA TYR A 69 -0.35 12.66 3.81
C TYR A 69 0.88 12.33 2.98
N THR A 70 0.72 12.27 1.66
CA THR A 70 1.82 11.94 0.72
C THR A 70 2.97 12.95 0.81
N ALA A 71 2.65 14.22 1.00
CA ALA A 71 3.62 15.30 1.13
C ALA A 71 4.51 15.21 2.38
N SER A 72 4.21 14.34 3.33
CA SER A 72 5.05 14.15 4.53
C SER A 72 6.39 13.45 4.24
N SER A 73 6.53 12.79 3.07
CA SER A 73 7.75 12.09 2.66
C SER A 73 8.41 12.75 1.45
N GLU A 74 9.64 13.23 1.61
CA GLU A 74 10.43 13.79 0.49
C GLU A 74 10.74 12.74 -0.58
N HIS A 75 10.94 11.49 -0.16
CA HIS A 75 11.10 10.36 -1.09
C HIS A 75 9.88 10.21 -1.99
N MET A 76 8.67 10.26 -1.42
CA MET A 76 7.43 10.13 -2.19
C MET A 76 7.17 11.35 -3.08
N LYS A 77 7.47 12.56 -2.64
CA LYS A 77 7.41 13.76 -3.50
C LYS A 77 8.29 13.61 -4.74
N THR A 78 9.52 13.15 -4.54
CA THR A 78 10.47 12.90 -5.63
C THR A 78 9.96 11.80 -6.57
N HIS A 79 9.43 10.73 -6.03
CA HIS A 79 8.83 9.63 -6.81
C HIS A 79 7.68 10.13 -7.67
N PHE A 80 6.70 10.84 -7.09
CA PHE A 80 5.54 11.35 -7.82
C PHE A 80 5.91 12.41 -8.87
N LYS A 81 6.94 13.24 -8.61
CA LYS A 81 7.47 14.14 -9.63
C LYS A 81 8.01 13.38 -10.85
N LYS A 82 8.81 12.33 -10.63
CA LYS A 82 9.31 11.47 -11.72
C LYS A 82 8.18 10.75 -12.44
N TYR A 83 7.17 10.29 -11.71
CA TYR A 83 5.99 9.63 -12.26
C TYR A 83 5.18 10.60 -13.16
N ALA A 84 4.94 11.82 -12.71
CA ALA A 84 4.24 12.85 -13.50
C ALA A 84 5.00 13.20 -14.79
N ILE A 85 6.32 13.40 -14.71
CA ILE A 85 7.18 13.67 -15.88
C ILE A 85 7.08 12.51 -16.89
N TRP A 86 7.14 11.27 -16.40
CA TRP A 86 7.04 10.10 -17.27
C TRP A 86 5.66 10.00 -17.96
N ILE A 87 4.56 10.21 -17.21
CA ILE A 87 3.20 10.24 -17.80
C ILE A 87 3.08 11.35 -18.84
N GLN A 88 3.58 12.55 -18.56
CA GLN A 88 3.54 13.67 -19.50
C GLN A 88 4.27 13.32 -20.79
N LYS A 89 5.44 12.73 -20.70
CA LYS A 89 6.25 12.38 -21.87
C LYS A 89 5.64 11.28 -22.73
N GLU A 90 5.13 10.22 -22.11
CA GLU A 90 4.74 9.01 -22.82
C GLU A 90 3.27 9.04 -23.28
N TYR A 91 2.37 9.71 -22.53
CA TYR A 91 0.92 9.55 -22.73
C TYR A 91 0.13 10.84 -22.89
N LEU A 92 0.68 12.02 -22.57
CA LEU A 92 -0.07 13.26 -22.60
C LEU A 92 0.46 14.22 -23.68
N LYS A 93 -0.48 14.99 -24.22
CA LYS A 93 -0.24 16.09 -25.15
C LYS A 93 -0.91 17.35 -24.61
N SER A 94 -0.70 18.50 -25.25
CA SER A 94 -1.46 19.71 -24.92
C SER A 94 -2.97 19.43 -24.99
N ASN A 95 -3.72 19.91 -24.00
CA ASN A 95 -5.15 19.71 -23.82
C ASN A 95 -5.61 18.26 -23.53
N SER A 96 -4.68 17.35 -23.23
CA SER A 96 -5.04 16.01 -22.73
C SER A 96 -5.78 16.08 -21.41
N LYS A 97 -6.53 15.01 -21.08
CA LYS A 97 -7.28 14.87 -19.84
C LYS A 97 -6.70 13.78 -18.94
N LEU A 98 -6.53 14.12 -17.67
CA LEU A 98 -5.96 13.26 -16.66
C LEU A 98 -6.90 13.15 -15.45
N ILE A 99 -7.13 11.94 -14.95
CA ILE A 99 -7.80 11.71 -13.66
C ILE A 99 -6.87 10.93 -12.75
N GLU A 100 -6.75 11.37 -11.50
CA GLU A 100 -6.08 10.60 -10.44
C GLU A 100 -7.12 10.04 -9.47
N VAL A 101 -7.07 8.73 -9.22
CA VAL A 101 -7.88 8.01 -8.24
C VAL A 101 -7.11 7.94 -6.93
N GLY A 102 -7.71 8.41 -5.82
CA GLY A 102 -7.04 8.52 -4.52
C GLY A 102 -5.93 9.57 -4.55
N SER A 103 -6.26 10.79 -4.97
CA SER A 103 -5.26 11.85 -5.21
C SER A 103 -4.59 12.40 -3.95
N ASN A 104 -5.03 11.95 -2.78
CA ASN A 104 -4.50 12.35 -1.48
C ASN A 104 -4.40 13.89 -1.37
N ASP A 105 -3.34 14.45 -0.82
CA ASP A 105 -3.10 15.87 -0.66
C ASP A 105 -2.69 16.63 -1.95
N GLY A 106 -2.85 15.98 -3.10
CA GLY A 106 -2.58 16.53 -4.42
C GLY A 106 -1.09 16.53 -4.83
N THR A 107 -0.24 15.83 -4.10
CA THR A 107 1.22 15.81 -4.34
C THR A 107 1.57 15.41 -5.79
N PHE A 108 0.88 14.43 -6.39
CA PHE A 108 1.10 14.06 -7.79
C PHE A 108 0.52 15.11 -8.75
N LEU A 109 -0.76 15.47 -8.59
CA LEU A 109 -1.47 16.40 -9.48
C LEU A 109 -0.90 17.81 -9.47
N LYS A 110 -0.23 18.23 -8.40
CA LYS A 110 0.46 19.51 -8.33
C LYS A 110 1.47 19.71 -9.48
N ASN A 111 2.02 18.64 -10.04
CA ASN A 111 2.94 18.72 -11.19
C ASN A 111 2.25 19.12 -12.50
N PHE A 112 0.92 19.19 -12.54
CA PHE A 112 0.13 19.55 -13.73
C PHE A 112 -0.52 20.94 -13.62
N THR A 113 -0.44 21.62 -12.47
CA THR A 113 -1.13 22.90 -12.22
C THR A 113 -0.69 24.03 -13.17
N THR A 114 0.50 23.97 -13.72
CA THR A 114 1.08 24.95 -14.64
C THR A 114 1.14 24.45 -16.09
N THR A 115 0.47 23.36 -16.40
CA THR A 115 0.43 22.75 -17.73
C THR A 115 -0.92 23.00 -18.41
N ASN A 116 -1.01 22.74 -19.73
CA ASN A 116 -2.27 22.76 -20.48
C ASN A 116 -3.03 21.42 -20.36
N ILE A 117 -2.84 20.67 -19.29
CA ILE A 117 -3.55 19.41 -19.01
C ILE A 117 -4.80 19.71 -18.19
N ASP A 118 -5.96 19.23 -18.65
CA ASP A 118 -7.21 19.27 -17.86
C ASP A 118 -7.24 18.08 -16.91
N TYR A 119 -6.89 18.31 -15.65
CA TYR A 119 -6.79 17.25 -14.65
C TYR A 119 -7.86 17.33 -13.57
N LEU A 120 -8.12 16.19 -12.91
CA LEU A 120 -9.04 16.07 -11.79
C LEU A 120 -8.60 14.96 -10.84
N GLY A 121 -8.57 15.25 -9.52
CA GLY A 121 -8.34 14.26 -8.48
C GLY A 121 -9.64 13.78 -7.84
N PHE A 122 -9.65 12.54 -7.35
CA PHE A 122 -10.69 11.99 -6.48
C PHE A 122 -10.05 11.60 -5.14
N GLU A 123 -10.54 12.15 -4.04
CA GLU A 123 -10.07 11.84 -2.69
C GLU A 123 -11.26 11.76 -1.72
N PRO A 124 -11.57 10.58 -1.15
CA PRO A 124 -12.72 10.41 -0.27
C PRO A 124 -12.56 11.07 1.11
N SER A 125 -11.34 11.22 1.62
CA SER A 125 -11.11 11.87 2.91
C SER A 125 -11.22 13.39 2.80
N LYS A 126 -12.21 13.96 3.50
CA LYS A 126 -12.49 15.39 3.44
C LYS A 126 -11.29 16.25 3.84
N THR A 127 -10.64 15.94 4.96
CA THR A 127 -9.50 16.74 5.46
C THR A 127 -8.33 16.76 4.48
N ILE A 128 -8.12 15.66 3.78
CA ILE A 128 -7.04 15.52 2.79
C ILE A 128 -7.42 16.21 1.49
N ALA A 129 -8.66 16.04 1.00
CA ALA A 129 -9.17 16.76 -0.17
C ALA A 129 -9.16 18.29 0.04
N ASP A 130 -9.50 18.77 1.25
CA ASP A 130 -9.42 20.18 1.61
C ASP A 130 -7.95 20.67 1.56
N GLN A 131 -6.97 19.84 1.96
CA GLN A 131 -5.55 20.17 1.86
C GLN A 131 -5.09 20.26 0.39
N ALA A 132 -5.52 19.34 -0.46
CA ALA A 132 -5.26 19.39 -1.91
C ALA A 132 -5.82 20.69 -2.53
N SER A 133 -7.05 21.07 -2.16
CA SER A 133 -7.70 22.31 -2.61
C SER A 133 -6.94 23.56 -2.16
N LYS A 134 -6.44 23.60 -0.91
CA LYS A 134 -5.56 24.68 -0.43
C LYS A 134 -4.27 24.81 -1.22
N ASN A 135 -3.79 23.70 -1.79
CA ASN A 135 -2.64 23.67 -2.69
C ASN A 135 -2.99 23.99 -4.16
N ASN A 136 -4.19 24.50 -4.43
CA ASN A 136 -4.73 24.79 -5.77
C ASN A 136 -4.82 23.56 -6.69
N VAL A 137 -5.00 22.36 -6.12
CA VAL A 137 -5.21 21.12 -6.88
C VAL A 137 -6.71 20.85 -7.00
N LYS A 138 -7.20 20.69 -8.24
CA LYS A 138 -8.60 20.35 -8.53
C LYS A 138 -8.91 18.94 -8.02
N THR A 139 -9.68 18.85 -6.93
CA THR A 139 -10.00 17.58 -6.28
C THR A 139 -11.49 17.51 -5.95
N VAL A 140 -12.11 16.38 -6.25
CA VAL A 140 -13.47 16.02 -5.84
C VAL A 140 -13.39 15.21 -4.55
N ASN A 141 -14.04 15.66 -3.48
CA ASN A 141 -14.15 14.89 -2.24
C ASN A 141 -15.19 13.79 -2.39
N ALA A 142 -14.82 12.69 -3.02
CA ALA A 142 -15.68 11.52 -3.24
C ALA A 142 -14.84 10.26 -3.55
N PHE A 143 -15.46 9.10 -3.36
CA PHE A 143 -14.93 7.86 -3.90
C PHE A 143 -15.03 7.86 -5.44
N PHE A 144 -14.01 7.33 -6.11
CA PHE A 144 -14.05 7.13 -7.56
C PHE A 144 -14.90 5.89 -7.88
N ASN A 145 -16.12 6.11 -8.30
CA ASN A 145 -17.09 5.08 -8.67
C ASN A 145 -18.13 5.62 -9.66
N ASP A 146 -18.91 4.73 -10.22
CA ASP A 146 -19.92 5.07 -11.24
C ASP A 146 -20.91 6.16 -10.80
N ALA A 147 -21.34 6.15 -9.54
CA ALA A 147 -22.29 7.12 -9.01
C ALA A 147 -21.71 8.56 -9.00
N ASN A 148 -20.43 8.71 -8.72
CA ASN A 148 -19.77 10.01 -8.53
C ASN A 148 -19.21 10.63 -9.82
N ILE A 149 -19.21 9.89 -10.94
CA ILE A 149 -18.72 10.40 -12.24
C ILE A 149 -19.81 10.92 -13.17
N GLN A 150 -21.10 10.78 -12.83
CA GLN A 150 -22.24 11.09 -13.70
C GLN A 150 -22.19 12.52 -14.28
N ASN A 151 -21.73 13.48 -13.52
CA ASN A 151 -21.64 14.87 -13.92
C ASN A 151 -20.34 15.24 -14.67
N LEU A 152 -19.43 14.29 -14.88
CA LEU A 152 -18.14 14.53 -15.53
C LEU A 152 -18.21 14.43 -17.07
N LYS A 153 -19.25 15.00 -17.69
CA LYS A 153 -19.50 14.92 -19.15
C LYS A 153 -18.27 15.23 -20.01
N LYS A 154 -17.40 16.15 -19.57
CA LYS A 154 -16.19 16.52 -20.32
C LYS A 154 -15.10 15.44 -20.32
N PHE A 155 -15.14 14.48 -19.38
CA PHE A 155 -14.20 13.38 -19.25
C PHE A 155 -14.71 12.07 -19.85
N HIS A 156 -16.02 11.88 -20.01
CA HIS A 156 -16.60 10.64 -20.54
C HIS A 156 -16.07 10.33 -21.93
N ASN A 157 -15.48 9.14 -22.11
CA ASN A 157 -14.84 8.68 -23.35
C ASN A 157 -13.76 9.64 -23.93
N LYS A 158 -13.21 10.53 -23.10
CA LYS A 158 -12.26 11.58 -23.50
C LYS A 158 -11.05 11.69 -22.60
N THR A 159 -10.95 10.85 -21.55
CA THR A 159 -9.82 10.86 -20.64
C THR A 159 -8.66 10.10 -21.24
N ASP A 160 -7.51 10.76 -21.39
CA ASP A 160 -6.32 10.16 -22.00
C ASP A 160 -5.57 9.27 -21.00
N VAL A 161 -5.48 9.71 -19.74
CA VAL A 161 -4.86 8.96 -18.66
C VAL A 161 -5.75 8.97 -17.43
N ILE A 162 -6.02 7.78 -16.88
CA ILE A 162 -6.51 7.60 -15.52
C ILE A 162 -5.36 6.96 -14.75
N CYS A 163 -4.99 7.51 -13.61
CA CYS A 163 -3.89 6.95 -12.82
C CYS A 163 -4.25 6.77 -11.34
N ALA A 164 -3.53 5.89 -10.68
CA ALA A 164 -3.62 5.64 -9.24
C ALA A 164 -2.27 5.16 -8.69
N ALA A 165 -1.99 5.39 -7.41
CA ALA A 165 -0.82 4.84 -6.77
C ALA A 165 -1.13 4.45 -5.32
N ASN A 166 -0.96 3.16 -4.99
CA ASN A 166 -1.25 2.57 -3.68
C ASN A 166 -2.72 2.79 -3.23
N VAL A 167 -3.66 2.59 -4.14
CA VAL A 167 -5.10 2.81 -3.93
C VAL A 167 -5.92 1.62 -4.42
N ILE A 168 -5.53 0.98 -5.53
CA ILE A 168 -6.34 -0.05 -6.18
C ILE A 168 -6.48 -1.28 -5.30
N ALA A 169 -5.43 -1.62 -4.54
CA ALA A 169 -5.47 -2.69 -3.54
C ALA A 169 -6.50 -2.45 -2.43
N HIS A 170 -6.90 -1.19 -2.19
CA HIS A 170 -7.87 -0.80 -1.14
C HIS A 170 -9.31 -0.76 -1.64
N ILE A 171 -9.56 -0.92 -2.94
CA ILE A 171 -10.91 -0.82 -3.52
C ILE A 171 -11.54 -2.22 -3.59
N PRO A 172 -12.53 -2.54 -2.73
CA PRO A 172 -13.08 -3.90 -2.67
C PRO A 172 -13.87 -4.30 -3.91
N ASP A 173 -14.49 -3.34 -4.60
CA ASP A 173 -15.26 -3.56 -5.82
C ASP A 173 -14.47 -3.15 -7.06
N LEU A 174 -13.50 -4.01 -7.45
CA LEU A 174 -12.72 -3.81 -8.66
C LEU A 174 -13.56 -3.83 -9.95
N LYS A 175 -14.71 -4.52 -9.95
CA LYS A 175 -15.60 -4.52 -11.11
C LYS A 175 -16.18 -3.15 -11.35
N ASN A 176 -16.73 -2.52 -10.32
CA ASN A 176 -17.25 -1.15 -10.42
C ASN A 176 -16.15 -0.16 -10.80
N LEU A 177 -14.94 -0.31 -10.23
CA LEU A 177 -13.78 0.50 -10.60
C LEU A 177 -13.47 0.39 -12.10
N ILE A 178 -13.36 -0.84 -12.63
CA ILE A 178 -13.00 -1.07 -14.03
C ILE A 178 -14.11 -0.53 -14.97
N HIS A 179 -15.38 -0.72 -14.65
CA HIS A 179 -16.49 -0.12 -15.41
C HIS A 179 -16.49 1.41 -15.36
N THR A 180 -16.12 1.99 -14.21
CA THR A 180 -15.97 3.44 -14.08
C THR A 180 -14.84 3.97 -14.97
N ILE A 181 -13.70 3.27 -14.99
CA ILE A 181 -12.57 3.56 -15.89
C ILE A 181 -13.02 3.46 -17.36
N GLU A 182 -13.73 2.39 -17.71
CA GLU A 182 -14.23 2.17 -19.07
C GLU A 182 -15.09 3.33 -19.59
N LYS A 183 -15.99 3.87 -18.76
CA LYS A 183 -16.86 5.00 -19.13
C LYS A 183 -16.09 6.31 -19.38
N LEU A 184 -14.99 6.51 -18.70
CA LEU A 184 -14.21 7.75 -18.78
C LEU A 184 -13.10 7.69 -19.82
N LEU A 185 -12.44 6.54 -19.95
CA LEU A 185 -11.24 6.37 -20.75
C LEU A 185 -11.55 6.49 -22.25
N SER A 186 -10.77 7.31 -22.96
CA SER A 186 -10.86 7.42 -24.42
C SER A 186 -10.46 6.11 -25.11
N GLN A 187 -10.71 6.00 -26.42
CA GLN A 187 -10.39 4.79 -27.20
C GLN A 187 -8.89 4.41 -27.17
N LYS A 188 -8.02 5.42 -27.07
CA LYS A 188 -6.56 5.27 -26.97
C LYS A 188 -6.02 5.69 -25.61
N GLY A 189 -6.89 5.92 -24.64
CA GLY A 189 -6.50 6.24 -23.28
C GLY A 189 -5.92 5.03 -22.55
N VAL A 190 -5.16 5.30 -21.49
CA VAL A 190 -4.55 4.29 -20.65
C VAL A 190 -4.92 4.46 -19.18
N PHE A 191 -5.11 3.35 -18.49
CA PHE A 191 -5.15 3.30 -17.04
C PHE A 191 -3.79 2.88 -16.52
N ILE A 192 -3.18 3.68 -15.64
CA ILE A 192 -1.84 3.44 -15.11
C ILE A 192 -1.93 3.41 -13.59
N PHE A 193 -1.52 2.30 -12.97
CA PHE A 193 -1.53 2.24 -11.52
C PHE A 193 -0.28 1.58 -10.93
N GLU A 194 0.09 2.01 -9.73
CA GLU A 194 1.20 1.45 -8.96
C GLU A 194 0.68 0.77 -7.72
N GLU A 195 1.15 -0.46 -7.46
CA GLU A 195 0.83 -1.21 -6.24
C GLU A 195 2.05 -2.01 -5.77
N PRO A 196 2.15 -2.34 -4.48
CA PRO A 196 3.11 -3.31 -4.00
C PRO A 196 3.04 -4.60 -4.81
N TYR A 197 4.19 -5.10 -5.25
CA TYR A 197 4.28 -6.24 -6.13
C TYR A 197 4.37 -7.55 -5.34
N LEU A 198 3.47 -8.50 -5.62
CA LEU A 198 3.38 -9.80 -4.95
C LEU A 198 4.73 -10.55 -4.95
N GLY A 199 5.44 -10.56 -6.08
CA GLY A 199 6.74 -11.23 -6.17
C GLY A 199 7.81 -10.58 -5.27
N SER A 200 7.79 -9.25 -5.10
CA SER A 200 8.67 -8.57 -4.16
C SER A 200 8.31 -8.88 -2.70
N MET A 201 7.02 -9.01 -2.39
CA MET A 201 6.55 -9.42 -1.07
C MET A 201 6.99 -10.84 -0.74
N PHE A 202 6.86 -11.77 -1.65
CA PHE A 202 7.25 -13.17 -1.46
C PHE A 202 8.77 -13.29 -1.30
N SER A 203 9.56 -12.68 -2.19
CA SER A 203 11.02 -12.76 -2.15
C SER A 203 11.64 -12.18 -0.87
N LYS A 204 10.99 -11.19 -0.25
CA LYS A 204 11.43 -10.56 0.99
C LYS A 204 10.75 -11.12 2.24
N THR A 205 9.76 -11.97 2.09
CA THR A 205 8.88 -12.42 3.18
C THR A 205 8.30 -11.22 3.95
N SER A 206 7.95 -10.14 3.21
CA SER A 206 7.44 -8.92 3.82
C SER A 206 5.93 -9.01 4.07
N TYR A 207 5.55 -9.92 4.97
CA TYR A 207 4.17 -10.17 5.38
C TYR A 207 3.50 -8.99 6.08
N ASP A 208 4.27 -8.02 6.53
CA ASP A 208 3.82 -6.75 7.07
C ASP A 208 2.97 -5.94 6.09
N GLN A 209 3.10 -6.21 4.79
CA GLN A 209 2.27 -5.59 3.75
C GLN A 209 0.84 -6.15 3.69
N ILE A 210 0.56 -7.24 4.42
CA ILE A 210 -0.77 -7.86 4.50
C ILE A 210 -1.48 -7.28 5.72
N TYR A 211 -2.44 -6.39 5.49
CA TYR A 211 -3.30 -5.79 6.51
C TYR A 211 -4.66 -5.44 5.90
N ASP A 212 -5.62 -5.10 6.72
CA ASP A 212 -7.04 -4.96 6.35
C ASP A 212 -7.36 -4.00 5.20
N GLU A 213 -6.49 -3.02 4.94
CA GLU A 213 -6.65 -2.09 3.82
C GLU A 213 -6.11 -2.65 2.49
N HIS A 214 -5.16 -3.59 2.52
CA HIS A 214 -4.60 -4.24 1.34
C HIS A 214 -5.41 -5.49 0.97
N ILE A 215 -6.59 -5.27 0.40
CA ILE A 215 -7.53 -6.35 0.03
C ILE A 215 -6.95 -7.29 -1.01
N PHE A 216 -6.14 -6.74 -1.91
CA PHE A 216 -5.49 -7.45 -3.02
C PHE A 216 -3.98 -7.24 -3.02
N MET A 217 -3.25 -8.29 -3.41
CA MET A 217 -1.84 -8.23 -3.75
C MET A 217 -1.69 -8.66 -5.21
N PHE A 218 -1.15 -7.77 -6.03
CA PHE A 218 -1.09 -7.97 -7.46
C PHE A 218 0.25 -8.54 -7.94
N SER A 219 0.16 -9.46 -8.91
CA SER A 219 1.24 -9.86 -9.79
C SER A 219 0.96 -9.38 -11.22
N VAL A 220 1.94 -9.44 -12.11
CA VAL A 220 1.74 -9.10 -13.54
C VAL A 220 0.72 -10.04 -14.16
N THR A 221 0.82 -11.34 -13.84
CA THR A 221 -0.12 -12.37 -14.29
C THR A 221 -1.54 -12.10 -13.79
N SER A 222 -1.72 -11.75 -12.50
CA SER A 222 -3.06 -11.45 -11.96
C SER A 222 -3.68 -10.24 -12.63
N VAL A 223 -2.93 -9.14 -12.78
CA VAL A 223 -3.44 -7.92 -13.45
C VAL A 223 -3.83 -8.22 -14.90
N LYS A 224 -2.98 -8.93 -15.66
CA LYS A 224 -3.33 -9.34 -17.02
C LYS A 224 -4.63 -10.14 -17.05
N LYS A 225 -4.76 -11.20 -16.24
CA LYS A 225 -5.95 -12.04 -16.19
C LYS A 225 -7.21 -11.27 -15.78
N ILE A 226 -7.10 -10.39 -14.78
CA ILE A 226 -8.22 -9.56 -14.30
C ILE A 226 -8.74 -8.64 -15.40
N PHE A 227 -7.86 -7.83 -16.00
CA PHE A 227 -8.28 -6.83 -16.97
C PHE A 227 -8.78 -7.44 -18.28
N GLN A 228 -8.27 -8.63 -18.65
CA GLN A 228 -8.80 -9.39 -19.80
C GLN A 228 -10.26 -9.80 -19.65
N LEU A 229 -10.79 -9.95 -18.42
CA LEU A 229 -12.21 -10.23 -18.17
C LEU A 229 -13.13 -9.06 -18.55
N PHE A 230 -12.57 -7.85 -18.77
CA PHE A 230 -13.30 -6.61 -19.00
C PHE A 230 -12.88 -5.92 -20.33
N ASP A 231 -12.40 -6.68 -21.30
CA ASP A 231 -11.93 -6.20 -22.61
C ASP A 231 -10.83 -5.12 -22.54
N PHE A 232 -10.01 -5.21 -21.51
CA PHE A 232 -8.76 -4.47 -21.39
C PHE A 232 -7.55 -5.40 -21.57
N GLU A 233 -6.41 -4.81 -21.81
CA GLU A 233 -5.14 -5.50 -22.03
C GLU A 233 -4.02 -4.82 -21.24
N LEU A 234 -3.22 -5.61 -20.54
CA LEU A 234 -1.98 -5.12 -19.90
C LEU A 234 -0.94 -4.90 -21.01
N ILE A 235 -0.57 -3.65 -21.24
CA ILE A 235 0.27 -3.24 -22.37
C ILE A 235 1.73 -2.97 -21.97
N ASP A 236 1.99 -2.60 -20.71
CA ASP A 236 3.35 -2.40 -20.21
C ASP A 236 3.42 -2.57 -18.69
N VAL A 237 4.63 -2.81 -18.16
CA VAL A 237 4.90 -2.88 -16.72
C VAL A 237 6.29 -2.32 -16.41
N HIS A 238 6.41 -1.60 -15.26
CA HIS A 238 7.66 -1.00 -14.79
C HIS A 238 7.82 -1.23 -13.29
N TRP A 239 8.83 -1.97 -12.90
CA TRP A 239 9.15 -2.16 -11.48
C TRP A 239 9.64 -0.87 -10.84
N GLN A 240 9.21 -0.63 -9.59
CA GLN A 240 9.55 0.54 -8.80
C GLN A 240 10.14 0.14 -7.44
N LYS A 241 11.10 0.92 -6.94
CA LYS A 241 11.74 0.65 -5.62
C LYS A 241 10.83 0.96 -4.43
N THR A 242 9.74 1.71 -4.64
CA THR A 242 8.81 2.12 -3.57
C THR A 242 8.22 0.93 -2.83
N HIS A 243 7.86 1.11 -1.55
CA HIS A 243 7.22 0.10 -0.69
C HIS A 243 7.93 -1.25 -0.61
N GLY A 244 9.24 -1.28 -0.88
CA GLY A 244 10.03 -2.51 -0.89
C GLY A 244 9.98 -3.28 -2.21
N GLY A 245 9.36 -2.73 -3.22
CA GLY A 245 9.18 -3.23 -4.58
C GLY A 245 7.72 -3.17 -4.98
N SER A 246 7.39 -2.20 -5.83
CA SER A 246 6.07 -2.01 -6.44
C SER A 246 6.15 -2.28 -7.94
N MET A 247 5.00 -2.48 -8.55
CA MET A 247 4.88 -2.56 -10.00
C MET A 247 3.94 -1.46 -10.49
N ARG A 248 4.37 -0.73 -11.51
CA ARG A 248 3.52 0.16 -12.30
C ARG A 248 2.97 -0.63 -13.46
N TYR A 249 1.67 -0.71 -13.55
CA TYR A 249 0.93 -1.41 -14.60
C TYR A 249 0.33 -0.38 -15.55
N VAL A 250 0.45 -0.62 -16.85
CA VAL A 250 -0.20 0.19 -17.88
C VAL A 250 -1.22 -0.68 -18.61
N VAL A 251 -2.48 -0.27 -18.56
CA VAL A 251 -3.61 -1.02 -19.10
C VAL A 251 -4.32 -0.16 -20.15
N GLY A 252 -4.60 -0.73 -21.28
CA GLY A 252 -5.36 -0.09 -22.36
C GLY A 252 -6.52 -0.95 -22.80
N ARG A 253 -7.40 -0.40 -23.65
CA ARG A 253 -8.47 -1.20 -24.30
C ARG A 253 -7.85 -2.27 -25.20
N ARG A 254 -8.44 -3.46 -25.22
CA ARG A 254 -7.97 -4.59 -26.04
C ARG A 254 -7.79 -4.18 -27.51
N ASN A 255 -6.69 -4.59 -28.11
CA ASN A 255 -6.33 -4.33 -29.52
C ASN A 255 -6.20 -2.83 -29.88
N LYS A 256 -6.04 -1.92 -28.90
CA LYS A 256 -5.82 -0.49 -29.17
C LYS A 256 -4.37 -0.05 -29.01
N HIS A 257 -3.55 -0.90 -28.38
CA HIS A 257 -2.13 -0.64 -28.12
C HIS A 257 -1.30 -1.88 -28.44
N LYS A 258 -0.03 -1.69 -28.77
CA LYS A 258 0.94 -2.78 -28.85
C LYS A 258 1.31 -3.20 -27.42
N VAL A 259 1.30 -4.50 -27.14
CA VAL A 259 1.82 -5.04 -25.87
C VAL A 259 3.35 -5.05 -25.93
N ASN A 260 3.98 -4.45 -24.93
CA ASN A 260 5.43 -4.39 -24.83
C ASN A 260 6.03 -5.73 -24.36
N ASP A 261 7.25 -6.02 -24.77
CA ASP A 261 7.99 -7.23 -24.37
C ASP A 261 8.24 -7.32 -22.87
N THR A 262 8.19 -6.18 -22.16
CA THR A 262 8.27 -6.13 -20.70
C THR A 262 7.22 -7.00 -20.04
N VAL A 263 5.98 -6.99 -20.52
CA VAL A 263 4.88 -7.83 -20.00
C VAL A 263 5.22 -9.31 -20.14
N HIS A 264 5.68 -9.74 -21.32
CA HIS A 264 6.05 -11.13 -21.57
C HIS A 264 7.22 -11.57 -20.69
N LYS A 265 8.25 -10.75 -20.57
CA LYS A 265 9.43 -11.03 -19.73
C LYS A 265 9.05 -11.22 -18.26
N TRP A 266 8.17 -10.35 -17.74
CA TRP A 266 7.71 -10.45 -16.35
C TRP A 266 6.85 -11.68 -16.11
N ILE A 267 5.95 -12.04 -17.03
CA ILE A 267 5.14 -13.27 -16.93
C ILE A 267 6.02 -14.52 -16.94
N ILE A 268 7.00 -14.57 -17.84
CA ILE A 268 7.98 -15.69 -17.85
C ILE A 268 8.72 -15.80 -16.52
N ASN A 269 9.14 -14.65 -15.94
CA ASN A 269 9.80 -14.63 -14.64
C ASN A 269 8.85 -15.08 -13.50
N GLU A 270 7.59 -14.66 -13.52
CA GLU A 270 6.58 -15.08 -12.54
C GLU A 270 6.31 -16.58 -12.63
N ASN A 271 6.15 -17.14 -13.84
CA ASN A 271 5.95 -18.57 -14.06
C ASN A 271 7.17 -19.39 -13.58
N LYS A 272 8.38 -18.91 -13.86
CA LYS A 272 9.63 -19.55 -13.38
C LYS A 272 9.67 -19.61 -11.86
N ASN A 273 9.15 -18.59 -11.17
CA ASN A 273 9.07 -18.51 -9.71
C ASN A 273 7.74 -19.08 -9.16
N LYS A 274 6.92 -19.72 -9.99
CA LYS A 274 5.61 -20.29 -9.65
C LYS A 274 4.66 -19.29 -8.95
N LEU A 275 4.80 -18.01 -9.23
CA LEU A 275 4.03 -16.95 -8.56
C LEU A 275 2.54 -16.99 -8.91
N ASP A 276 2.16 -17.72 -9.93
CA ASP A 276 0.81 -17.91 -10.43
C ASP A 276 0.11 -19.18 -9.91
N ASP A 277 0.72 -19.91 -8.97
CA ASP A 277 0.16 -21.13 -8.37
C ASP A 277 0.11 -21.12 -6.83
N MET A 278 -0.55 -22.13 -6.28
CA MET A 278 -0.72 -22.30 -4.82
C MET A 278 0.58 -22.75 -4.14
N GLU A 279 1.51 -23.37 -4.85
CA GLU A 279 2.76 -23.89 -4.25
C GLU A 279 3.59 -22.73 -3.66
N SER A 280 3.75 -21.64 -4.42
CA SER A 280 4.47 -20.43 -3.94
C SER A 280 3.76 -19.75 -2.75
N CYS A 281 2.41 -19.79 -2.72
CA CYS A 281 1.66 -19.30 -1.57
C CYS A 281 1.93 -20.12 -0.30
N LEU A 282 2.01 -21.44 -0.42
CA LEU A 282 2.34 -22.34 0.71
C LEU A 282 3.79 -22.17 1.16
N GLU A 283 4.71 -21.99 0.23
CA GLU A 283 6.09 -21.65 0.56
C GLU A 283 6.21 -20.30 1.28
N PHE A 284 5.52 -19.28 0.78
CA PHE A 284 5.44 -17.98 1.44
C PHE A 284 4.90 -18.09 2.86
N LYS A 285 3.83 -18.87 3.08
CA LYS A 285 3.30 -19.17 4.43
C LYS A 285 4.39 -19.75 5.34
N LYS A 286 5.12 -20.78 4.89
CA LYS A 286 6.22 -21.39 5.64
C LYS A 286 7.31 -20.39 5.98
N ASN A 287 7.67 -19.51 5.03
CA ASN A 287 8.66 -18.46 5.23
C ASN A 287 8.18 -17.43 6.27
N CYS A 288 6.90 -17.05 6.26
CA CYS A 288 6.30 -16.17 7.26
C CYS A 288 6.33 -16.79 8.66
N GLU A 289 5.97 -18.07 8.80
CA GLU A 289 6.01 -18.80 10.07
C GLU A 289 7.45 -18.90 10.63
N THR A 290 8.41 -19.17 9.75
CA THR A 290 9.85 -19.19 10.10
C THR A 290 10.33 -17.80 10.53
N SER A 291 9.97 -16.76 9.78
CA SER A 291 10.31 -15.37 10.13
C SER A 291 9.69 -14.95 11.47
N LYS A 292 8.42 -15.28 11.69
CA LYS A 292 7.72 -15.06 12.97
C LYS A 292 8.49 -15.68 14.14
N ALA A 293 8.85 -16.96 14.05
CA ALA A 293 9.59 -17.66 15.09
C ALA A 293 10.97 -17.01 15.35
N LYS A 294 11.67 -16.62 14.27
CA LYS A 294 12.96 -15.92 14.36
C LYS A 294 12.81 -14.56 15.07
N VAL A 295 11.81 -13.76 14.72
CA VAL A 295 11.55 -12.46 15.34
C VAL A 295 11.30 -12.63 16.84
N ILE A 296 10.38 -13.52 17.23
CA ILE A 296 10.04 -13.77 18.65
C ILE A 296 11.27 -14.20 19.44
N ASN A 297 12.01 -15.20 18.94
CA ASN A 297 13.17 -15.74 19.63
C ASN A 297 14.31 -14.71 19.76
N SER A 298 14.56 -13.93 18.69
CA SER A 298 15.60 -12.90 18.71
C SER A 298 15.30 -11.80 19.72
N LEU A 299 14.06 -11.25 19.69
CA LEU A 299 13.67 -10.17 20.62
C LEU A 299 13.64 -10.67 22.08
N LYS A 300 13.13 -11.89 22.31
CA LYS A 300 13.14 -12.50 23.65
C LYS A 300 14.57 -12.69 24.18
N LYS A 301 15.50 -13.15 23.32
CA LYS A 301 16.92 -13.25 23.70
C LYS A 301 17.49 -11.88 24.07
N MET A 302 17.27 -10.86 23.23
CA MET A 302 17.75 -9.50 23.49
C MET A 302 17.22 -8.93 24.81
N LYS A 303 15.93 -9.14 25.13
CA LYS A 303 15.34 -8.74 26.43
C LYS A 303 15.99 -9.51 27.61
N ASN A 304 16.21 -10.81 27.47
CA ASN A 304 16.90 -11.61 28.50
C ASN A 304 18.35 -11.16 28.72
N ASP A 305 19.01 -10.65 27.66
CA ASP A 305 20.34 -10.06 27.71
C ASP A 305 20.33 -8.62 28.29
N GLY A 306 19.18 -8.14 28.81
CA GLY A 306 19.00 -6.82 29.41
C GLY A 306 18.90 -5.65 28.43
N LYS A 307 18.68 -5.91 27.15
CA LYS A 307 18.57 -4.86 26.10
C LYS A 307 17.27 -4.09 26.17
N ASN A 308 17.36 -2.77 26.05
CA ASN A 308 16.21 -1.89 25.82
C ASN A 308 15.84 -1.91 24.34
N ILE A 309 14.57 -2.21 24.03
CA ILE A 309 14.09 -2.37 22.67
C ILE A 309 12.95 -1.39 22.40
N CYS A 310 13.06 -0.56 21.38
CA CYS A 310 11.94 0.26 20.90
C CYS A 310 11.51 -0.11 19.47
N GLY A 311 10.33 0.33 19.08
CA GLY A 311 9.90 0.37 17.68
C GLY A 311 10.23 1.72 17.04
N TYR A 312 10.55 1.72 15.75
CA TYR A 312 10.73 2.93 14.95
C TYR A 312 9.74 2.96 13.80
N ALA A 313 8.90 4.02 13.77
CA ALA A 313 7.76 4.26 12.88
C ALA A 313 6.52 3.39 13.17
N ALA A 314 5.47 4.01 13.69
CA ALA A 314 4.15 3.40 13.91
C ALA A 314 3.35 3.40 12.60
N THR A 315 3.51 2.37 11.77
CA THR A 315 2.87 2.23 10.47
C THR A 315 1.71 1.23 10.50
N ALA A 316 0.84 1.20 9.49
CA ALA A 316 -0.13 0.10 9.31
C ALA A 316 0.58 -1.26 9.29
N LYS A 317 1.75 -1.32 8.66
CA LYS A 317 2.61 -2.52 8.59
C LYS A 317 3.06 -3.00 9.98
N SER A 318 3.38 -2.07 10.91
CA SER A 318 3.76 -2.45 12.27
C SER A 318 2.66 -3.22 13.00
N THR A 319 1.39 -2.86 12.76
CA THR A 319 0.25 -3.55 13.36
C THR A 319 0.22 -5.03 13.00
N THR A 320 0.47 -5.38 11.74
CA THR A 320 0.54 -6.78 11.32
C THR A 320 1.68 -7.52 12.03
N VAL A 321 2.88 -6.96 12.02
CA VAL A 321 4.04 -7.61 12.67
C VAL A 321 3.82 -7.79 14.17
N LEU A 322 3.40 -6.74 14.87
CA LEU A 322 3.18 -6.76 16.31
C LEU A 322 2.16 -7.82 16.72
N ASN A 323 1.01 -7.85 16.06
CA ASN A 323 -0.05 -8.80 16.40
C ASN A 323 0.25 -10.22 15.91
N TYR A 324 0.79 -10.39 14.69
CA TYR A 324 1.16 -11.73 14.19
C TYR A 324 2.27 -12.38 15.02
N CYS A 325 3.25 -11.60 15.48
CA CYS A 325 4.33 -12.08 16.34
C CYS A 325 4.01 -12.02 17.83
N ASN A 326 2.80 -11.57 18.22
CA ASN A 326 2.38 -11.40 19.61
C ASN A 326 3.38 -10.57 20.42
N LEU A 327 3.82 -9.43 19.86
CA LEU A 327 4.74 -8.49 20.52
C LEU A 327 3.92 -7.40 21.23
N ASN A 328 4.29 -7.11 22.46
CA ASN A 328 3.65 -6.14 23.35
C ASN A 328 4.69 -5.32 24.12
N THR A 329 4.27 -4.61 25.16
CA THR A 329 5.14 -3.80 26.04
C THR A 329 6.18 -4.60 26.83
N ASP A 330 6.01 -5.92 27.00
CA ASP A 330 7.05 -6.76 27.62
C ASP A 330 8.28 -6.92 26.71
N THR A 331 8.09 -6.69 25.40
CA THR A 331 9.14 -6.87 24.38
C THR A 331 9.64 -5.54 23.82
N ILE A 332 8.72 -4.62 23.52
CA ILE A 332 9.00 -3.32 22.89
C ILE A 332 8.46 -2.23 23.81
N ASP A 333 9.34 -1.40 24.37
CA ASP A 333 8.99 -0.46 25.43
C ASP A 333 8.10 0.69 24.89
N PHE A 334 8.37 1.18 23.67
CA PHE A 334 7.60 2.23 22.97
C PHE A 334 7.85 2.17 21.47
N ILE A 335 7.02 2.87 20.69
CA ILE A 335 7.26 3.10 19.26
C ILE A 335 7.40 4.60 19.03
N CYS A 336 8.50 5.06 18.43
CA CYS A 336 8.62 6.46 18.06
C CYS A 336 8.07 6.70 16.65
N ASP A 337 7.38 7.84 16.48
CA ASP A 337 6.83 8.26 15.18
C ASP A 337 6.88 9.78 15.05
N SER A 338 6.89 10.29 13.82
CA SER A 338 6.86 11.73 13.50
C SER A 338 5.45 12.27 13.25
N THR A 339 4.45 11.39 13.12
CA THR A 339 3.07 11.74 12.79
C THR A 339 2.35 12.24 14.05
N LYS A 340 2.01 13.53 14.09
CA LYS A 340 1.37 14.19 15.25
C LYS A 340 0.08 13.49 15.68
N GLU A 341 -0.71 13.00 14.74
CA GLU A 341 -2.00 12.33 14.95
C GLU A 341 -1.88 10.99 15.66
N LYS A 342 -0.67 10.39 15.69
CA LYS A 342 -0.38 9.11 16.35
C LYS A 342 0.30 9.28 17.71
N ILE A 343 1.06 10.35 17.89
CA ILE A 343 1.78 10.63 19.15
C ILE A 343 0.79 10.76 20.30
N GLY A 344 1.07 10.08 21.44
CA GLY A 344 0.20 10.03 22.61
C GLY A 344 -0.96 9.03 22.48
N LYS A 345 -0.97 8.21 21.43
CA LYS A 345 -1.85 7.06 21.26
C LYS A 345 -1.06 5.76 21.45
N PHE A 346 -1.74 4.64 21.21
CA PHE A 346 -1.20 3.30 21.32
C PHE A 346 -1.34 2.55 19.99
N SER A 347 -0.43 1.61 19.75
CA SER A 347 -0.50 0.72 18.60
C SER A 347 -1.72 -0.21 18.68
N PRO A 348 -2.42 -0.46 17.57
CA PRO A 348 -3.59 -1.34 17.58
C PRO A 348 -3.25 -2.75 18.07
N GLY A 349 -4.09 -3.32 18.92
CA GLY A 349 -4.02 -4.67 19.44
C GLY A 349 -2.88 -4.96 20.43
N SER A 350 -1.70 -4.43 20.17
CA SER A 350 -0.52 -4.64 21.04
C SER A 350 -0.37 -3.58 22.12
N HIS A 351 -1.07 -2.47 22.02
CA HIS A 351 -1.14 -1.36 22.97
C HIS A 351 0.24 -0.80 23.40
N ILE A 352 1.20 -0.79 22.50
CA ILE A 352 2.50 -0.19 22.76
C ILE A 352 2.37 1.34 22.59
N PRO A 353 2.85 2.16 23.56
CA PRO A 353 2.71 3.61 23.51
C PRO A 353 3.50 4.21 22.35
N ILE A 354 2.92 5.22 21.69
CA ILE A 354 3.55 5.94 20.58
C ILE A 354 4.01 7.30 21.07
N VAL A 355 5.31 7.54 20.92
CA VAL A 355 6.02 8.72 21.41
C VAL A 355 6.64 9.51 20.25
N PRO A 356 6.97 10.80 20.44
CA PRO A 356 7.67 11.56 19.40
C PRO A 356 9.13 11.06 19.22
N VAL A 357 9.71 11.28 18.03
CA VAL A 357 11.11 10.93 17.72
C VAL A 357 12.10 11.59 18.70
N SER A 358 11.76 12.76 19.25
CA SER A 358 12.58 13.40 20.31
C SER A 358 12.73 12.56 21.58
N HIS A 359 11.76 11.68 21.88
CA HIS A 359 11.87 10.71 22.99
C HIS A 359 12.92 9.63 22.69
N PHE A 360 12.93 9.13 21.44
CA PHE A 360 13.96 8.20 20.96
C PHE A 360 15.37 8.79 21.11
N HIS A 361 15.56 10.06 20.70
CA HIS A 361 16.87 10.72 20.81
C HIS A 361 17.33 10.94 22.26
N LYS A 362 16.40 11.19 23.18
CA LYS A 362 16.72 11.36 24.62
C LYS A 362 17.03 10.05 25.33
N ASN A 363 16.37 8.97 24.91
CA ASN A 363 16.42 7.65 25.56
C ASN A 363 16.82 6.60 24.54
N LEU A 364 18.03 6.74 23.97
CA LEU A 364 18.50 5.82 22.92
C LEU A 364 18.44 4.38 23.40
N PRO A 365 17.67 3.51 22.71
CA PRO A 365 17.61 2.09 23.05
C PRO A 365 18.88 1.37 22.57
N ASP A 366 19.07 0.13 23.02
CA ASP A 366 20.12 -0.74 22.45
C ASP A 366 19.72 -1.25 21.06
N VAL A 367 18.41 -1.49 20.87
CA VAL A 367 17.87 -2.04 19.63
C VAL A 367 16.62 -1.27 19.21
N ALA A 368 16.56 -0.88 17.95
CA ALA A 368 15.37 -0.29 17.34
C ALA A 368 14.77 -1.23 16.28
N TYR A 369 13.53 -1.70 16.50
CA TYR A 369 12.79 -2.45 15.51
C TYR A 369 12.29 -1.52 14.43
N LEU A 370 12.85 -1.61 13.22
CA LEU A 370 12.50 -0.76 12.09
C LEU A 370 11.27 -1.30 11.37
N PHE A 371 10.08 -0.77 11.66
CA PHE A 371 8.85 -1.14 10.96
C PHE A 371 8.75 -0.51 9.57
N ALA A 372 9.29 0.69 9.39
CA ALA A 372 9.35 1.37 8.09
C ALA A 372 10.61 1.00 7.29
N TRP A 373 10.96 -0.29 7.24
CA TRP A 373 12.16 -0.81 6.59
C TRP A 373 12.34 -0.40 5.13
N ASN A 374 11.24 -0.15 4.42
CA ASN A 374 11.25 0.35 3.05
C ASN A 374 11.77 1.79 2.91
N HIS A 375 11.93 2.52 4.02
CA HIS A 375 12.52 3.85 4.13
C HIS A 375 13.88 3.83 4.85
N LYS A 376 14.52 2.65 4.99
CA LYS A 376 15.74 2.48 5.76
C LYS A 376 16.86 3.46 5.39
N ASP A 377 17.08 3.70 4.09
CA ASP A 377 18.16 4.58 3.62
C ASP A 377 17.97 6.02 4.16
N GLU A 378 16.74 6.52 4.17
CA GLU A 378 16.40 7.85 4.72
C GLU A 378 16.53 7.87 6.25
N ILE A 379 16.00 6.83 6.92
CA ILE A 379 16.01 6.72 8.38
C ILE A 379 17.44 6.57 8.89
N PHE A 380 18.24 5.70 8.30
CA PHE A 380 19.65 5.52 8.69
C PHE A 380 20.48 6.80 8.49
N SER A 381 20.16 7.57 7.45
CA SER A 381 20.80 8.87 7.23
C SER A 381 20.47 9.91 8.31
N LYS A 382 19.23 9.87 8.83
CA LYS A 382 18.77 10.76 9.90
C LYS A 382 19.29 10.34 11.29
N GLU A 383 19.38 9.04 11.52
CA GLU A 383 19.64 8.45 12.84
C GLU A 383 21.09 7.91 12.99
N LYS A 384 22.07 8.60 12.38
CA LYS A 384 23.48 8.20 12.46
C LYS A 384 24.02 8.18 13.88
N GLU A 385 23.54 9.09 14.75
CA GLU A 385 23.94 9.17 16.14
C GLU A 385 23.58 7.91 16.93
N PHE A 386 22.42 7.32 16.64
CA PHE A 386 21.98 6.05 17.23
C PHE A 386 23.01 4.92 16.99
N LEU A 387 23.44 4.75 15.73
CA LEU A 387 24.48 3.78 15.38
C LEU A 387 25.82 4.08 16.01
N ASN A 388 26.24 5.36 15.99
CA ASN A 388 27.51 5.80 16.55
C ASN A 388 27.62 5.57 18.07
N LYS A 389 26.47 5.55 18.77
CA LYS A 389 26.38 5.25 20.19
C LYS A 389 26.19 3.75 20.51
N GLY A 390 26.35 2.87 19.50
CA GLY A 390 26.31 1.42 19.68
C GLY A 390 24.91 0.81 19.52
N GLY A 391 23.91 1.61 19.12
CA GLY A 391 22.58 1.11 18.82
C GLY A 391 22.55 0.21 17.59
N SER A 392 21.59 -0.68 17.50
CA SER A 392 21.43 -1.61 16.37
C SER A 392 20.01 -1.61 15.81
N TRP A 393 19.90 -1.76 14.50
CA TRP A 393 18.60 -1.91 13.81
C TRP A 393 18.23 -3.39 13.69
N PHE A 394 16.96 -3.68 13.91
CA PHE A 394 16.38 -5.01 13.73
C PHE A 394 15.10 -4.93 12.89
N SER A 395 14.80 -5.94 12.08
CA SER A 395 13.54 -6.07 11.34
C SER A 395 13.27 -7.53 10.98
N HIS A 396 12.02 -7.86 10.63
CA HIS A 396 11.63 -9.18 10.12
C HIS A 396 12.09 -9.40 8.68
N VAL A 397 12.42 -8.34 7.95
CA VAL A 397 13.05 -8.39 6.63
C VAL A 397 14.52 -8.00 6.71
N SER A 398 15.31 -8.37 5.72
CA SER A 398 16.72 -7.96 5.65
C SER A 398 16.86 -6.46 5.43
N LEU A 399 17.60 -5.79 6.31
CA LEU A 399 17.91 -4.36 6.26
C LEU A 399 19.14 -4.06 5.41
#